data_f4f4055a5ac4bf4c0683cf460f31032f
#
_entry.id   f4f4055a5ac4bf4c0683cf460f31032f
#
_cell.length_a   1.000
_cell.length_b   1.000
_cell.length_c   1.000
_cell.angle_alpha   90.00
_cell.angle_beta   90.00
_cell.angle_gamma   90.00
#
_symmetry.space_group_name_H-M   'P 1'
#
loop_
_entity.id
_entity.type
_entity.pdbx_description
1 polymer ?
#
loop_
_entity_poly.entity_id
_entity_poly.type
_entity_poly.pdbx_seq_one_letter_code
_entity_poly.pdbx_strand_id
1 'polypeptide(L)'
;MTVERVRIQLEPLSVGVDMSRGASLALSLAQYGLEFPCGGAAQCGGCRVRVLAGSLPVTNADLSVFSAQELADGWRLACQARAEMPLVLECGQWHMDVLTDNSGLSGAGKSGLGIAIDLGTTTIAAQMIDMATGSVLAIQTDLNPQASFGADVMHRIQAALSGADLTTPVRFALRQMITKLAAGCEREITEIVLVGNTVMHHLFSGLDVEPLSHVPFQSPHQSAQHFQPEDLGWALPEDCRIRFERCLGGFVGSDILAGILAVGISRAEDLLALVDLGTNGEIAIGNRHGIICASTAAGPAFEAGSIRMGMRAATGAISHVSLAHGEMHASVIGDVEPRGICGSGLVGAVAVGLETGEILPSGRIANRSNLFPVKDPVVLFQADIRELQLAKGAIASGFRVLLRNLRTDAGNLRAIYLAGAFGNYVQIESAIGIGLIEAPRTIVQAAGNTALKGAKMLLLATGEPALPKIEHVSLAADPAFQNEYGDCMTFPEVGSVV
;
A
#
# COMPACT_ATOMS: atom_id res chain seq x y z
N MET A 1 -32.22 17.54 21.84
CA MET A 1 -32.78 16.91 20.63
C MET A 1 -32.19 15.52 20.53
N THR A 2 -33.01 14.48 20.61
CA THR A 2 -32.55 13.09 20.39
C THR A 2 -32.22 12.95 18.92
N VAL A 3 -30.93 12.72 18.59
CA VAL A 3 -30.50 12.45 17.22
C VAL A 3 -31.09 11.10 16.83
N GLU A 4 -31.96 11.08 15.81
CA GLU A 4 -32.55 9.85 15.29
C GLU A 4 -31.39 8.98 14.69
N ARG A 5 -31.31 7.71 15.13
CA ARG A 5 -30.30 6.77 14.66
C ARG A 5 -30.91 5.78 13.68
N VAL A 6 -30.13 5.41 12.69
CA VAL A 6 -30.46 4.38 11.71
C VAL A 6 -29.41 3.28 11.77
N ARG A 7 -29.83 2.02 11.58
CA ARG A 7 -28.93 0.87 11.61
C ARG A 7 -28.56 0.46 10.19
N ILE A 8 -27.26 0.35 9.95
CA ILE A 8 -26.69 -0.14 8.71
C ILE A 8 -26.07 -1.51 9.00
N GLN A 9 -26.56 -2.55 8.35
CA GLN A 9 -26.00 -3.90 8.42
C GLN A 9 -25.01 -4.07 7.27
N LEU A 10 -23.79 -4.51 7.57
CA LEU A 10 -22.74 -4.74 6.58
C LEU A 10 -22.56 -6.23 6.36
N GLU A 11 -22.69 -6.68 5.12
CA GLU A 11 -22.46 -8.06 4.70
C GLU A 11 -21.21 -8.16 3.81
N PRO A 12 -20.47 -9.26 3.91
CA PRO A 12 -20.72 -10.47 4.69
C PRO A 12 -20.18 -10.40 6.14
N LEU A 13 -19.72 -9.26 6.65
CA LEU A 13 -19.20 -9.12 8.03
C LEU A 13 -20.22 -9.40 9.11
N SER A 14 -21.50 -9.36 8.80
CA SER A 14 -22.59 -9.43 9.78
C SER A 14 -22.48 -8.36 10.89
N VAL A 15 -21.88 -7.18 10.56
CA VAL A 15 -21.68 -6.07 11.51
C VAL A 15 -22.78 -5.06 11.35
N GLY A 16 -23.45 -4.72 12.48
CA GLY A 16 -24.42 -3.63 12.55
C GLY A 16 -23.78 -2.33 13.03
N VAL A 17 -23.91 -1.26 12.24
CA VAL A 17 -23.41 0.08 12.55
C VAL A 17 -24.58 1.01 12.82
N ASP A 18 -24.64 1.62 14.00
CA ASP A 18 -25.66 2.61 14.34
C ASP A 18 -25.13 4.02 14.01
N MET A 19 -25.78 4.70 13.06
CA MET A 19 -25.39 6.01 12.56
C MET A 19 -26.48 7.04 12.83
N SER A 20 -26.10 8.32 12.91
CA SER A 20 -27.07 9.40 12.89
C SER A 20 -27.76 9.46 11.54
N ARG A 21 -29.08 9.67 11.52
CA ARG A 21 -29.80 9.88 10.27
C ARG A 21 -29.22 11.05 9.50
N GLY A 22 -29.01 10.88 8.19
CA GLY A 22 -28.36 11.87 7.31
C GLY A 22 -26.84 11.86 7.35
N ALA A 23 -26.22 11.00 8.18
CA ALA A 23 -24.75 10.88 8.20
C ALA A 23 -24.20 10.30 6.90
N SER A 24 -23.00 10.74 6.52
CA SER A 24 -22.30 10.21 5.33
C SER A 24 -21.93 8.76 5.55
N LEU A 25 -22.24 7.88 4.60
CA LEU A 25 -21.80 6.49 4.61
C LEU A 25 -20.27 6.41 4.49
N ALA A 26 -19.64 7.31 3.73
CA ALA A 26 -18.19 7.35 3.55
C ALA A 26 -17.44 7.40 4.90
N LEU A 27 -17.74 8.40 5.71
CA LEU A 27 -17.04 8.62 6.99
C LEU A 27 -17.25 7.47 7.98
N SER A 28 -18.42 6.83 7.93
CA SER A 28 -18.77 5.78 8.88
C SER A 28 -18.33 4.40 8.44
N LEU A 29 -18.24 4.15 7.13
CA LEU A 29 -17.87 2.84 6.57
C LEU A 29 -16.37 2.69 6.31
N ALA A 30 -15.60 3.78 6.27
CA ALA A 30 -14.16 3.73 6.12
C ALA A 30 -13.48 2.84 7.18
N GLN A 31 -13.94 2.91 8.43
CA GLN A 31 -13.43 2.08 9.53
C GLN A 31 -13.73 0.58 9.36
N TYR A 32 -14.62 0.22 8.45
CA TYR A 32 -14.97 -1.18 8.10
C TYR A 32 -14.38 -1.60 6.77
N GLY A 33 -13.33 -0.94 6.29
CA GLY A 33 -12.58 -1.34 5.12
C GLY A 33 -13.09 -0.83 3.79
N LEU A 34 -14.08 0.08 3.78
CA LEU A 34 -14.50 0.71 2.53
C LEU A 34 -13.52 1.81 2.14
N GLU A 35 -12.99 1.72 0.93
CA GLU A 35 -12.03 2.68 0.39
C GLU A 35 -12.66 3.79 -0.41
N PHE A 36 -11.98 4.94 -0.42
CA PHE A 36 -12.36 6.12 -1.19
C PHE A 36 -11.18 6.60 -2.04
N PRO A 37 -10.78 5.83 -3.08
CA PRO A 37 -9.55 6.07 -3.83
C PRO A 37 -9.42 7.49 -4.40
N CYS A 38 -10.52 8.10 -4.80
CA CYS A 38 -10.55 9.49 -5.30
C CYS A 38 -10.91 10.51 -4.20
N GLY A 39 -10.71 10.21 -2.91
CA GLY A 39 -11.05 11.12 -1.82
C GLY A 39 -12.55 11.51 -1.74
N GLY A 40 -13.43 10.68 -2.27
CA GLY A 40 -14.87 10.95 -2.29
C GLY A 40 -15.33 11.83 -3.47
N ALA A 41 -14.47 12.11 -4.45
CA ALA A 41 -14.80 12.90 -5.64
C ALA A 41 -15.78 12.22 -6.63
N ALA A 42 -16.23 11.00 -6.31
CA ALA A 42 -17.22 10.24 -7.07
C ALA A 42 -16.82 9.89 -8.52
N GLN A 43 -15.52 9.74 -8.79
CA GLN A 43 -15.00 9.54 -10.15
C GLN A 43 -14.49 8.13 -10.42
N CYS A 44 -14.02 7.39 -9.38
CA CYS A 44 -13.27 6.14 -9.58
C CYS A 44 -14.10 4.86 -9.43
N GLY A 45 -15.31 4.91 -8.87
CA GLY A 45 -16.11 3.71 -8.59
C GLY A 45 -15.60 2.79 -7.48
N GLY A 46 -14.46 3.11 -6.83
CA GLY A 46 -13.82 2.25 -5.83
C GLY A 46 -14.61 2.12 -4.52
N CYS A 47 -15.43 3.11 -4.16
CA CYS A 47 -16.26 3.09 -2.96
C CYS A 47 -17.64 2.44 -3.19
N ARG A 48 -17.74 1.48 -4.12
CA ARG A 48 -19.01 0.81 -4.44
C ARG A 48 -19.55 -0.02 -3.30
N VAL A 49 -20.84 0.10 -3.05
CA VAL A 49 -21.61 -0.75 -2.17
C VAL A 49 -22.84 -1.27 -2.91
N ARG A 50 -23.30 -2.46 -2.58
CA ARG A 50 -24.53 -3.01 -3.14
C ARG A 50 -25.62 -2.98 -2.09
N VAL A 51 -26.76 -2.40 -2.40
CA VAL A 51 -27.93 -2.36 -1.51
C VAL A 51 -28.65 -3.70 -1.59
N LEU A 52 -28.58 -4.48 -0.51
CA LEU A 52 -29.29 -5.77 -0.40
C LEU A 52 -30.68 -5.59 0.18
N ALA A 53 -30.86 -4.62 1.11
CA ALA A 53 -32.15 -4.23 1.65
C ALA A 53 -32.17 -2.74 2.03
N GLY A 54 -33.33 -2.14 1.96
CA GLY A 54 -33.50 -0.69 2.06
C GLY A 54 -33.41 0.00 0.70
N SER A 55 -33.14 1.30 0.69
CA SER A 55 -33.01 2.07 -0.55
C SER A 55 -32.00 3.20 -0.43
N LEU A 56 -31.14 3.32 -1.41
CA LEU A 56 -30.28 4.48 -1.65
C LEU A 56 -30.64 5.09 -3.01
N PRO A 57 -30.91 6.40 -3.07
CA PRO A 57 -31.24 7.06 -4.35
C PRO A 57 -30.06 6.97 -5.30
N VAL A 58 -30.36 6.85 -6.59
CA VAL A 58 -29.36 6.94 -7.67
C VAL A 58 -28.99 8.41 -7.86
N THR A 59 -27.70 8.70 -7.80
CA THR A 59 -27.16 10.05 -8.01
C THR A 59 -26.66 10.22 -9.44
N ASN A 60 -26.40 11.46 -9.88
CA ASN A 60 -25.77 11.71 -11.17
C ASN A 60 -24.35 11.09 -11.27
N ALA A 61 -23.65 11.01 -10.14
CA ALA A 61 -22.36 10.35 -10.06
C ALA A 61 -22.47 8.83 -10.27
N ASP A 62 -23.50 8.19 -9.70
CA ASP A 62 -23.76 6.78 -9.95
C ASP A 62 -24.03 6.50 -11.44
N LEU A 63 -24.80 7.37 -12.09
CA LEU A 63 -25.09 7.27 -13.54
C LEU A 63 -23.83 7.41 -14.42
N SER A 64 -22.82 8.14 -13.95
CA SER A 64 -21.57 8.32 -14.70
C SER A 64 -20.58 7.15 -14.51
N VAL A 65 -20.73 6.38 -13.43
CA VAL A 65 -19.78 5.33 -13.04
C VAL A 65 -20.33 3.93 -13.33
N PHE A 66 -21.62 3.70 -13.08
CA PHE A 66 -22.24 2.37 -13.19
C PHE A 66 -23.07 2.23 -14.45
N SER A 67 -23.08 1.02 -15.02
CA SER A 67 -24.01 0.64 -16.09
C SER A 67 -25.46 0.57 -15.56
N ALA A 68 -26.42 0.63 -16.49
CA ALA A 68 -27.84 0.48 -16.15
C ALA A 68 -28.15 -0.83 -15.39
N GLN A 69 -27.44 -1.91 -15.73
CA GLN A 69 -27.59 -3.20 -15.03
C GLN A 69 -27.04 -3.15 -13.61
N GLU A 70 -25.86 -2.58 -13.41
CA GLU A 70 -25.26 -2.44 -12.05
C GLU A 70 -26.16 -1.59 -11.15
N LEU A 71 -26.74 -0.51 -11.68
CA LEU A 71 -27.69 0.31 -10.95
C LEU A 71 -28.97 -0.46 -10.57
N ALA A 72 -29.48 -1.29 -11.48
CA ALA A 72 -30.63 -2.15 -11.24
C ALA A 72 -30.31 -3.23 -10.19
N ASP A 73 -29.08 -3.74 -10.17
CA ASP A 73 -28.57 -4.72 -9.21
C ASP A 73 -28.29 -4.10 -7.83
N GLY A 74 -28.49 -2.80 -7.68
CA GLY A 74 -28.37 -2.10 -6.40
C GLY A 74 -27.02 -1.45 -6.11
N TRP A 75 -26.09 -1.39 -7.09
CA TRP A 75 -24.80 -0.73 -6.88
C TRP A 75 -24.92 0.78 -6.74
N ARG A 76 -24.19 1.36 -5.77
CA ARG A 76 -24.14 2.78 -5.45
C ARG A 76 -22.75 3.18 -5.02
N LEU A 77 -22.43 4.47 -5.14
CA LEU A 77 -21.22 5.08 -4.61
C LEU A 77 -21.44 5.50 -3.16
N ALA A 78 -20.80 4.84 -2.20
CA ALA A 78 -20.93 5.16 -0.79
C ALA A 78 -20.47 6.59 -0.45
N CYS A 79 -19.51 7.16 -1.21
CA CYS A 79 -19.05 8.53 -1.01
C CYS A 79 -20.14 9.59 -1.26
N GLN A 80 -21.16 9.26 -2.03
CA GLN A 80 -22.30 10.14 -2.32
C GLN A 80 -23.55 9.80 -1.49
N ALA A 81 -23.52 8.68 -0.75
CA ALA A 81 -24.69 8.17 -0.05
C ALA A 81 -24.76 8.64 1.41
N ARG A 82 -25.99 8.80 1.90
CA ARG A 82 -26.30 9.15 3.29
C ARG A 82 -27.24 8.14 3.93
N ALA A 83 -27.08 7.93 5.23
CA ALA A 83 -27.89 7.00 6.02
C ALA A 83 -29.25 7.61 6.39
N GLU A 84 -30.23 7.55 5.51
CA GLU A 84 -31.58 8.10 5.76
C GLU A 84 -32.54 7.08 6.37
N MET A 85 -32.27 5.78 6.23
CA MET A 85 -33.08 4.66 6.69
C MET A 85 -32.18 3.46 7.00
N PRO A 86 -32.70 2.44 7.70
CA PRO A 86 -31.99 1.17 7.88
C PRO A 86 -31.65 0.54 6.51
N LEU A 87 -30.40 0.07 6.37
CA LEU A 87 -29.89 -0.53 5.15
C LEU A 87 -29.18 -1.84 5.45
N VAL A 88 -29.21 -2.77 4.49
CA VAL A 88 -28.27 -3.89 4.42
C VAL A 88 -27.41 -3.66 3.19
N LEU A 89 -26.12 -3.48 3.40
CA LEU A 89 -25.15 -3.19 2.35
C LEU A 89 -24.17 -4.34 2.21
N GLU A 90 -23.98 -4.82 1.00
CA GLU A 90 -22.83 -5.64 0.64
C GLU A 90 -21.67 -4.69 0.30
N CYS A 91 -20.59 -4.79 1.04
CA CYS A 91 -19.37 -4.08 0.74
C CYS A 91 -18.37 -5.08 0.15
N GLY A 92 -17.70 -4.74 -0.92
CA GLY A 92 -16.85 -5.68 -1.65
C GLY A 92 -15.48 -5.99 -1.01
N GLN A 93 -15.16 -5.38 0.15
CA GLN A 93 -13.78 -5.36 0.65
C GLN A 93 -13.71 -5.81 2.11
N TRP A 94 -13.47 -7.12 2.33
CA TRP A 94 -13.46 -7.72 3.66
C TRP A 94 -12.18 -8.49 3.95
N HIS A 95 -11.73 -8.46 5.19
CA HIS A 95 -10.57 -9.14 5.73
C HIS A 95 -9.30 -8.98 4.88
N MET A 96 -8.44 -8.08 5.32
CA MET A 96 -7.10 -7.96 4.79
C MET A 96 -6.16 -8.80 5.63
N ASP A 97 -5.43 -9.68 4.97
CA ASP A 97 -4.18 -10.18 5.52
C ASP A 97 -3.13 -9.08 5.36
N VAL A 98 -3.01 -8.22 6.38
CA VAL A 98 -1.91 -7.25 6.42
C VAL A 98 -0.63 -8.01 6.70
N LEU A 99 0.33 -7.85 5.80
CA LEU A 99 1.61 -8.50 5.91
C LEU A 99 2.36 -8.00 7.17
N THR A 100 2.64 -8.93 8.07
CA THR A 100 3.44 -8.70 9.28
C THR A 100 4.70 -9.55 9.24
N ASP A 101 5.78 -9.03 9.81
CA ASP A 101 7.01 -9.81 9.98
C ASP A 101 7.05 -10.40 11.39
N ASN A 102 6.76 -11.71 11.49
CA ASN A 102 6.76 -12.45 12.76
C ASN A 102 8.13 -12.96 13.15
N SER A 103 9.20 -12.66 12.40
CA SER A 103 10.55 -13.08 12.73
C SER A 103 11.01 -12.45 14.05
N GLY A 104 11.46 -13.27 14.99
CA GLY A 104 12.17 -12.80 16.16
C GLY A 104 13.53 -12.22 15.75
N LEU A 105 13.93 -11.12 16.39
CA LEU A 105 15.27 -10.59 16.30
C LEU A 105 15.99 -10.85 17.62
N SER A 106 17.32 -10.93 17.59
CA SER A 106 18.08 -11.01 18.84
C SER A 106 17.83 -9.78 19.69
N GLY A 107 17.46 -9.98 20.94
CA GLY A 107 17.22 -8.89 21.89
C GLY A 107 18.45 -8.02 22.06
N ALA A 108 18.23 -6.74 22.30
CA ALA A 108 19.29 -5.75 22.53
C ALA A 108 19.76 -5.69 23.98
N GLY A 109 19.20 -6.50 24.86
CA GLY A 109 19.40 -6.38 26.30
C GLY A 109 18.77 -5.13 26.92
N LYS A 110 17.92 -4.40 26.17
CA LYS A 110 17.12 -3.29 26.70
C LYS A 110 16.02 -3.84 27.61
N SER A 111 15.68 -3.16 28.69
CA SER A 111 14.54 -3.52 29.54
C SER A 111 13.25 -2.91 29.02
N GLY A 112 12.11 -3.54 29.36
CA GLY A 112 10.78 -3.02 29.03
C GLY A 112 10.19 -3.59 27.74
N LEU A 113 9.03 -3.05 27.37
CA LEU A 113 8.36 -3.33 26.13
C LEU A 113 8.55 -2.19 25.15
N GLY A 114 8.64 -2.52 23.87
CA GLY A 114 8.65 -1.54 22.80
C GLY A 114 7.59 -1.83 21.76
N ILE A 115 7.21 -0.81 20.99
CA ILE A 115 6.30 -0.96 19.85
C ILE A 115 7.00 -0.47 18.60
N ALA A 116 7.03 -1.32 17.57
CA ALA A 116 7.42 -0.96 16.22
C ALA A 116 6.17 -0.76 15.36
N ILE A 117 6.11 0.36 14.64
CA ILE A 117 4.94 0.76 13.83
C ILE A 117 5.39 1.09 12.41
N ASP A 118 4.77 0.42 11.45
CA ASP A 118 4.80 0.80 10.04
C ASP A 118 3.51 1.56 9.72
N LEU A 119 3.62 2.89 9.57
CA LEU A 119 2.52 3.76 9.19
C LEU A 119 2.45 3.90 7.68
N GLY A 120 1.88 2.91 7.02
CA GLY A 120 1.69 2.91 5.57
C GLY A 120 0.56 3.85 5.12
N THR A 121 0.56 4.16 3.82
CA THR A 121 -0.50 4.98 3.20
C THR A 121 -1.87 4.31 3.34
N THR A 122 -1.95 3.00 3.14
CA THR A 122 -3.21 2.24 3.14
C THR A 122 -3.44 1.52 4.46
N THR A 123 -2.42 0.88 4.99
CA THR A 123 -2.48 0.03 6.19
C THR A 123 -1.47 0.46 7.23
N ILE A 124 -1.82 0.23 8.48
CA ILE A 124 -0.94 0.41 9.64
C ILE A 124 -0.65 -0.96 10.22
N ALA A 125 0.62 -1.28 10.44
CA ALA A 125 1.02 -2.49 11.13
C ALA A 125 1.84 -2.13 12.38
N ALA A 126 1.49 -2.70 13.53
CA ALA A 126 2.15 -2.45 14.80
C ALA A 126 2.45 -3.76 15.52
N GLN A 127 3.63 -3.86 16.11
CA GLN A 127 4.06 -5.02 16.88
C GLN A 127 4.59 -4.60 18.24
N MET A 128 4.11 -5.27 19.28
CA MET A 128 4.66 -5.16 20.64
C MET A 128 5.78 -6.19 20.83
N ILE A 129 6.91 -5.75 21.32
CA ILE A 129 8.15 -6.50 21.36
C ILE A 129 8.73 -6.46 22.79
N ASP A 130 9.09 -7.61 23.30
CA ASP A 130 9.97 -7.69 24.48
C ASP A 130 11.39 -7.30 24.05
N MET A 131 11.84 -6.11 24.48
CA MET A 131 13.13 -5.58 24.03
C MET A 131 14.33 -6.34 24.62
N ALA A 132 14.14 -7.08 25.70
CA ALA A 132 15.22 -7.91 26.26
C ALA A 132 15.50 -9.14 25.41
N THR A 133 14.45 -9.77 24.88
CA THR A 133 14.54 -11.02 24.11
C THR A 133 14.44 -10.81 22.60
N GLY A 134 13.85 -9.71 22.17
CA GLY A 134 13.50 -9.45 20.75
C GLY A 134 12.26 -10.20 20.27
N SER A 135 11.53 -10.86 21.17
CA SER A 135 10.34 -11.63 20.84
C SER A 135 9.14 -10.72 20.56
N VAL A 136 8.38 -11.03 19.51
CA VAL A 136 7.10 -10.38 19.22
C VAL A 136 6.04 -10.97 20.14
N LEU A 137 5.41 -10.13 20.96
CA LEU A 137 4.41 -10.53 21.96
C LEU A 137 2.97 -10.37 21.42
N ALA A 138 2.72 -9.34 20.65
CA ALA A 138 1.41 -9.08 20.07
C ALA A 138 1.55 -8.31 18.76
N ILE A 139 0.56 -8.47 17.88
CA ILE A 139 0.49 -7.82 16.58
C ILE A 139 -0.89 -7.20 16.44
N GLN A 140 -0.92 -5.99 15.92
CA GLN A 140 -2.16 -5.30 15.57
C GLN A 140 -2.01 -4.68 14.19
N THR A 141 -3.02 -4.84 13.36
CA THR A 141 -3.10 -4.19 12.04
C THR A 141 -4.41 -3.44 11.92
N ASP A 142 -4.40 -2.35 11.19
CA ASP A 142 -5.61 -1.57 10.93
C ASP A 142 -5.48 -0.82 9.60
N LEU A 143 -6.60 -0.28 9.11
CA LEU A 143 -6.58 0.63 7.98
C LEU A 143 -6.14 2.01 8.42
N ASN A 144 -5.39 2.70 7.55
CA ASN A 144 -5.08 4.10 7.79
C ASN A 144 -6.35 4.95 7.59
N PRO A 145 -6.86 5.61 8.65
CA PRO A 145 -8.11 6.38 8.57
C PRO A 145 -8.03 7.56 7.59
N GLN A 146 -6.80 7.97 7.22
CA GLN A 146 -6.59 9.02 6.21
C GLN A 146 -7.02 8.56 4.80
N ALA A 147 -7.27 7.27 4.59
CA ALA A 147 -7.79 6.75 3.31
C ALA A 147 -9.14 7.37 2.91
N SER A 148 -9.91 7.87 3.87
CA SER A 148 -11.14 8.63 3.61
C SER A 148 -10.90 9.98 2.91
N PHE A 149 -9.67 10.51 2.95
CA PHE A 149 -9.26 11.75 2.30
C PHE A 149 -8.51 11.53 0.98
N GLY A 150 -8.23 10.30 0.62
CA GLY A 150 -7.58 9.91 -0.63
C GLY A 150 -6.79 8.61 -0.49
N ALA A 151 -6.76 7.81 -1.55
CA ALA A 151 -6.03 6.55 -1.58
C ALA A 151 -4.51 6.77 -1.65
N ASP A 152 -4.07 7.83 -2.30
CA ASP A 152 -2.65 8.16 -2.47
C ASP A 152 -2.24 9.41 -1.70
N VAL A 153 -0.93 9.61 -1.63
CA VAL A 153 -0.32 10.70 -0.87
C VAL A 153 -0.65 12.09 -1.43
N MET A 154 -0.83 12.23 -2.77
CA MET A 154 -1.09 13.53 -3.39
C MET A 154 -2.51 14.03 -3.06
N HIS A 155 -3.50 13.15 -3.08
CA HIS A 155 -4.87 13.49 -2.64
C HIS A 155 -4.90 13.91 -1.16
N ARG A 156 -4.10 13.26 -0.30
CA ARG A 156 -3.99 13.63 1.13
C ARG A 156 -3.31 14.96 1.34
N ILE A 157 -2.24 15.25 0.60
CA ILE A 157 -1.61 16.58 0.58
C ILE A 157 -2.64 17.64 0.18
N GLN A 158 -3.39 17.40 -0.92
CA GLN A 158 -4.42 18.33 -1.37
C GLN A 158 -5.53 18.53 -0.33
N ALA A 159 -5.97 17.46 0.32
CA ALA A 159 -6.97 17.55 1.39
C ALA A 159 -6.45 18.37 2.59
N ALA A 160 -5.20 18.15 3.01
CA ALA A 160 -4.57 18.91 4.09
C ALA A 160 -4.44 20.39 3.73
N LEU A 161 -3.99 20.74 2.52
CA LEU A 161 -3.91 22.11 2.02
C LEU A 161 -5.28 22.77 1.90
N SER A 162 -6.34 21.99 1.74
CA SER A 162 -7.73 22.45 1.75
C SER A 162 -8.31 22.60 3.17
N GLY A 163 -7.50 22.39 4.22
CA GLY A 163 -7.88 22.55 5.61
C GLY A 163 -8.47 21.31 6.30
N ALA A 164 -8.37 20.12 5.69
CA ALA A 164 -8.79 18.89 6.34
C ALA A 164 -7.78 18.48 7.44
N ASP A 165 -8.31 18.04 8.58
CA ASP A 165 -7.48 17.47 9.67
C ASP A 165 -7.19 15.99 9.39
N LEU A 166 -5.97 15.69 8.97
CA LEU A 166 -5.48 14.34 8.76
C LEU A 166 -4.62 13.84 9.92
N THR A 167 -4.20 14.73 10.81
CA THR A 167 -3.34 14.42 11.97
C THR A 167 -4.11 13.73 13.09
N THR A 168 -5.23 14.30 13.51
CA THR A 168 -6.03 13.78 14.64
C THR A 168 -6.53 12.36 14.39
N PRO A 169 -7.11 12.00 13.23
CA PRO A 169 -7.60 10.65 12.98
C PRO A 169 -6.51 9.58 13.05
N VAL A 170 -5.31 9.82 12.51
CA VAL A 170 -4.23 8.84 12.52
C VAL A 170 -3.63 8.65 13.91
N ARG A 171 -3.44 9.75 14.68
CA ARG A 171 -2.99 9.66 16.08
C ARG A 171 -3.99 8.92 16.96
N PHE A 172 -5.29 9.13 16.73
CA PHE A 172 -6.35 8.43 17.43
C PHE A 172 -6.36 6.92 17.11
N ALA A 173 -6.25 6.55 15.84
CA ALA A 173 -6.19 5.14 15.43
C ALA A 173 -4.99 4.44 16.07
N LEU A 174 -3.82 5.06 16.04
CA LEU A 174 -2.62 4.50 16.69
C LEU A 174 -2.79 4.37 18.20
N ARG A 175 -3.41 5.34 18.88
CA ARG A 175 -3.75 5.22 20.29
C ARG A 175 -4.59 3.98 20.57
N GLN A 176 -5.61 3.72 19.75
CA GLN A 176 -6.44 2.54 19.91
C GLN A 176 -5.67 1.23 19.68
N MET A 177 -4.80 1.19 18.66
CA MET A 177 -3.96 0.04 18.38
C MET A 177 -3.00 -0.24 19.54
N ILE A 178 -2.33 0.79 20.07
CA ILE A 178 -1.44 0.69 21.23
C ILE A 178 -2.20 0.17 22.46
N THR A 179 -3.41 0.69 22.71
CA THR A 179 -4.26 0.22 23.82
C THR A 179 -4.61 -1.26 23.67
N LYS A 180 -4.94 -1.71 22.46
CA LYS A 180 -5.21 -3.13 22.18
C LYS A 180 -3.98 -4.00 22.37
N LEU A 181 -2.81 -3.56 21.89
CA LEU A 181 -1.54 -4.27 22.05
C LEU A 181 -1.16 -4.43 23.54
N ALA A 182 -1.39 -3.39 24.34
CA ALA A 182 -1.10 -3.38 25.77
C ALA A 182 -2.14 -4.13 26.63
N ALA A 183 -3.27 -4.55 26.06
CA ALA A 183 -4.35 -5.17 26.81
C ALA A 183 -3.90 -6.47 27.50
N GLY A 184 -4.03 -6.54 28.82
CA GLY A 184 -3.62 -7.68 29.64
C GLY A 184 -2.10 -7.79 29.90
N CYS A 185 -1.33 -6.77 29.54
CA CYS A 185 0.09 -6.70 29.83
C CYS A 185 0.33 -5.78 31.05
N GLU A 186 1.04 -6.30 32.07
CA GLU A 186 1.38 -5.54 33.28
C GLU A 186 2.70 -4.76 33.13
N ARG A 187 3.47 -5.05 32.07
CA ARG A 187 4.76 -4.40 31.81
C ARG A 187 4.57 -3.10 31.05
N GLU A 188 5.38 -2.11 31.36
CA GLU A 188 5.31 -0.79 30.74
C GLU A 188 5.95 -0.75 29.35
N ILE A 189 5.32 0.01 28.44
CA ILE A 189 5.86 0.35 27.14
C ILE A 189 6.78 1.55 27.34
N THR A 190 8.07 1.37 27.03
CA THR A 190 9.12 2.38 27.29
C THR A 190 9.65 3.03 26.00
N GLU A 191 9.39 2.43 24.85
CA GLU A 191 9.84 2.98 23.56
C GLU A 191 8.88 2.64 22.42
N ILE A 192 8.62 3.62 21.54
CA ILE A 192 7.83 3.44 20.32
C ILE A 192 8.61 4.02 19.13
N VAL A 193 8.76 3.23 18.08
CA VAL A 193 9.39 3.64 16.83
C VAL A 193 8.35 3.55 15.72
N LEU A 194 8.15 4.69 15.03
CA LEU A 194 7.32 4.77 13.85
C LEU A 194 8.21 4.94 12.61
N VAL A 195 7.83 4.24 11.55
CA VAL A 195 8.36 4.45 10.20
C VAL A 195 7.20 4.64 9.22
N GLY A 196 7.47 5.24 8.09
CA GLY A 196 6.49 5.47 7.02
C GLY A 196 7.06 6.41 5.96
N ASN A 197 6.34 6.61 4.86
CA ASN A 197 6.76 7.54 3.83
C ASN A 197 6.75 9.00 4.31
N THR A 198 7.38 9.88 3.53
CA THR A 198 7.55 11.29 3.94
C THR A 198 6.23 12.00 4.22
N VAL A 199 5.17 11.70 3.46
CA VAL A 199 3.86 12.34 3.68
C VAL A 199 3.23 11.85 4.98
N MET A 200 3.32 10.55 5.28
CA MET A 200 2.84 10.02 6.56
C MET A 200 3.60 10.60 7.74
N HIS A 201 4.93 10.76 7.61
CA HIS A 201 5.77 11.43 8.61
C HIS A 201 5.26 12.86 8.89
N HIS A 202 4.99 13.65 7.84
CA HIS A 202 4.53 15.04 7.98
C HIS A 202 3.12 15.13 8.57
N LEU A 203 2.17 14.36 8.00
CA LEU A 203 0.77 14.37 8.47
C LEU A 203 0.63 13.89 9.92
N PHE A 204 1.38 12.85 10.31
CA PHE A 204 1.38 12.42 11.70
C PHE A 204 2.01 13.46 12.62
N SER A 205 3.11 14.08 12.20
CA SER A 205 3.88 15.04 13.01
C SER A 205 3.24 16.43 13.06
N GLY A 206 2.24 16.70 12.21
CA GLY A 206 1.63 18.04 12.10
C GLY A 206 2.56 19.05 11.41
N LEU A 207 3.44 18.57 10.53
CA LEU A 207 4.35 19.39 9.73
C LEU A 207 3.69 19.85 8.43
N ASP A 208 4.18 20.98 7.91
CA ASP A 208 3.70 21.53 6.64
C ASP A 208 3.97 20.56 5.47
N VAL A 209 2.94 20.28 4.68
CA VAL A 209 3.00 19.42 3.49
C VAL A 209 3.04 20.22 2.19
N GLU A 210 2.93 21.55 2.24
CA GLU A 210 2.94 22.42 1.05
C GLU A 210 4.18 22.17 0.19
N PRO A 211 5.41 22.07 0.72
CA PRO A 211 6.61 21.81 -0.08
C PRO A 211 6.61 20.45 -0.80
N LEU A 212 5.76 19.51 -0.40
CA LEU A 212 5.58 18.22 -1.04
C LEU A 212 4.51 18.26 -2.16
N SER A 213 3.81 19.37 -2.34
CA SER A 213 2.74 19.51 -3.35
C SER A 213 3.24 19.88 -4.74
N HIS A 214 4.45 20.37 -4.87
CA HIS A 214 5.02 20.90 -6.12
C HIS A 214 6.52 20.56 -6.24
N VAL A 215 7.01 20.61 -7.50
CA VAL A 215 8.44 20.37 -7.80
C VAL A 215 9.33 21.35 -7.04
N PRO A 216 10.40 20.91 -6.37
CA PRO A 216 11.05 19.58 -6.46
C PRO A 216 10.51 18.52 -5.50
N PHE A 217 9.33 18.71 -4.85
CA PHE A 217 8.72 17.80 -3.89
C PHE A 217 9.62 17.49 -2.68
N GLN A 218 10.27 18.51 -2.14
CA GLN A 218 11.20 18.37 -1.03
C GLN A 218 10.77 19.23 0.16
N SER A 219 10.72 18.63 1.33
CA SER A 219 10.49 19.34 2.59
C SER A 219 11.81 19.61 3.32
N PRO A 220 11.95 20.75 4.01
CA PRO A 220 13.05 21.01 4.94
C PRO A 220 12.96 20.14 6.21
N HIS A 221 11.80 19.55 6.51
CA HIS A 221 11.53 18.82 7.74
C HIS A 221 11.71 17.31 7.56
N GLN A 222 12.96 16.87 7.31
CA GLN A 222 13.28 15.45 7.06
C GLN A 222 13.84 14.72 8.29
N SER A 223 14.18 15.44 9.36
CA SER A 223 14.76 14.85 10.58
C SER A 223 13.73 14.02 11.35
N ALA A 224 14.23 13.08 12.17
CA ALA A 224 13.37 12.35 13.10
C ALA A 224 12.59 13.30 14.01
N GLN A 225 11.34 12.97 14.26
CA GLN A 225 10.47 13.72 15.18
C GLN A 225 10.32 12.94 16.48
N HIS A 226 10.42 13.64 17.60
CA HIS A 226 10.28 13.09 18.94
C HIS A 226 9.03 13.67 19.60
N PHE A 227 8.30 12.84 20.32
CA PHE A 227 7.04 13.22 20.95
C PHE A 227 7.01 12.78 22.41
N GLN A 228 6.33 13.57 23.23
CA GLN A 228 5.89 13.14 24.54
C GLN A 228 4.52 12.45 24.41
N PRO A 229 4.20 11.43 25.24
CA PRO A 229 2.90 10.77 25.23
C PRO A 229 1.72 11.74 25.33
N GLU A 230 1.82 12.77 26.14
CA GLU A 230 0.80 13.81 26.33
C GLU A 230 0.51 14.62 25.07
N ASP A 231 1.52 14.95 24.25
CA ASP A 231 1.37 15.68 22.98
C ASP A 231 0.52 14.89 21.96
N LEU A 232 0.53 13.57 22.09
CA LEU A 232 -0.23 12.65 21.24
C LEU A 232 -1.57 12.23 21.85
N GLY A 233 -1.82 12.59 23.13
CA GLY A 233 -2.97 12.15 23.90
C GLY A 233 -2.97 10.63 24.15
N TRP A 234 -1.76 10.03 24.27
CA TRP A 234 -1.58 8.61 24.52
C TRP A 234 -1.36 8.33 26.00
N ALA A 235 -2.09 7.34 26.54
CA ALA A 235 -1.98 6.94 27.94
C ALA A 235 -0.78 5.98 28.13
N LEU A 236 0.42 6.54 28.14
CA LEU A 236 1.70 5.87 28.30
C LEU A 236 2.49 6.53 29.44
N PRO A 237 3.53 5.87 30.00
CA PRO A 237 4.45 6.50 30.96
C PRO A 237 5.06 7.79 30.38
N GLU A 238 5.26 8.79 31.24
CA GLU A 238 5.81 10.10 30.80
C GLU A 238 7.22 9.98 30.20
N ASP A 239 7.99 8.98 30.63
CA ASP A 239 9.33 8.69 30.13
C ASP A 239 9.36 7.77 28.90
N CYS A 240 8.19 7.38 28.36
CA CYS A 240 8.10 6.59 27.14
C CYS A 240 8.63 7.41 25.95
N ARG A 241 9.66 6.91 25.32
CA ARG A 241 10.30 7.56 24.16
C ARG A 241 9.53 7.22 22.89
N ILE A 242 8.97 8.22 22.24
CA ILE A 242 8.23 8.06 20.99
C ILE A 242 8.98 8.83 19.90
N ARG A 243 9.34 8.12 18.81
CA ARG A 243 9.98 8.77 17.67
C ARG A 243 9.41 8.28 16.35
N PHE A 244 9.21 9.20 15.44
CA PHE A 244 9.05 8.93 14.02
C PHE A 244 10.40 9.11 13.35
N GLU A 245 10.90 8.09 12.69
CA GLU A 245 12.24 8.10 12.10
C GLU A 245 12.36 9.09 10.94
N ARG A 246 13.59 9.52 10.66
CA ARG A 246 13.90 10.52 9.64
C ARG A 246 13.55 10.02 8.23
N CYS A 247 13.16 10.96 7.36
CA CYS A 247 12.98 10.71 5.93
C CYS A 247 14.34 10.72 5.19
N LEU A 248 14.33 10.16 3.97
CA LEU A 248 15.51 10.15 3.09
C LEU A 248 15.45 11.25 2.02
N GLY A 249 14.26 11.73 1.68
CA GLY A 249 14.05 12.84 0.75
C GLY A 249 12.83 12.66 -0.14
N GLY A 250 12.29 13.73 -0.66
CA GLY A 250 11.09 13.72 -1.49
C GLY A 250 9.96 12.93 -0.84
N PHE A 251 9.50 11.87 -1.50
CA PHE A 251 8.50 10.95 -0.97
C PHE A 251 9.10 9.71 -0.30
N VAL A 252 10.43 9.54 -0.34
CA VAL A 252 11.14 8.41 0.28
C VAL A 252 11.30 8.66 1.77
N GLY A 253 10.56 7.92 2.56
CA GLY A 253 10.50 8.10 4.01
C GLY A 253 11.38 7.13 4.80
N SER A 254 11.04 7.00 6.07
CA SER A 254 11.70 6.08 7.00
C SER A 254 11.30 4.63 6.83
N ASP A 255 10.24 4.33 6.11
CA ASP A 255 9.88 2.98 5.65
C ASP A 255 11.01 2.38 4.80
N ILE A 256 11.56 3.14 3.85
CA ILE A 256 12.69 2.73 3.02
C ILE A 256 13.99 2.72 3.82
N LEU A 257 14.21 3.66 4.72
CA LEU A 257 15.34 3.59 5.65
C LEU A 257 15.32 2.27 6.44
N ALA A 258 14.16 1.92 6.98
CA ALA A 258 13.93 0.66 7.69
C ALA A 258 14.14 -0.54 6.76
N GLY A 259 13.64 -0.49 5.53
CA GLY A 259 13.83 -1.51 4.52
C GLY A 259 15.30 -1.75 4.17
N ILE A 260 16.09 -0.68 3.98
CA ILE A 260 17.55 -0.75 3.75
C ILE A 260 18.26 -1.53 4.89
N LEU A 261 17.86 -1.26 6.13
CA LEU A 261 18.39 -1.98 7.29
C LEU A 261 17.95 -3.44 7.31
N ALA A 262 16.67 -3.69 7.04
CA ALA A 262 16.05 -5.02 7.10
C ALA A 262 16.64 -6.02 6.09
N VAL A 263 16.94 -5.55 4.87
CA VAL A 263 17.57 -6.38 3.82
C VAL A 263 19.10 -6.30 3.82
N GLY A 264 19.67 -5.42 4.66
CA GLY A 264 21.11 -5.37 4.91
C GLY A 264 21.94 -4.64 3.87
N ILE A 265 21.36 -3.79 3.01
CA ILE A 265 22.09 -3.00 2.00
C ILE A 265 23.22 -2.20 2.64
N SER A 266 22.96 -1.56 3.79
CA SER A 266 23.94 -0.73 4.49
C SER A 266 25.20 -1.47 4.99
N ARG A 267 25.18 -2.80 4.97
CA ARG A 267 26.28 -3.66 5.46
C ARG A 267 26.87 -4.56 4.37
N ALA A 268 26.21 -4.64 3.22
CA ALA A 268 26.62 -5.50 2.12
C ALA A 268 27.88 -4.95 1.41
N GLU A 269 28.76 -5.85 0.96
CA GLU A 269 29.86 -5.51 0.05
C GLU A 269 29.36 -5.33 -1.38
N ASP A 270 28.53 -6.28 -1.82
CA ASP A 270 27.95 -6.30 -3.14
C ASP A 270 26.77 -5.33 -3.24
N LEU A 271 26.46 -4.92 -4.47
CA LEU A 271 25.27 -4.11 -4.73
C LEU A 271 24.00 -4.93 -4.51
N LEU A 272 23.11 -4.40 -3.70
CA LEU A 272 21.76 -4.92 -3.46
C LEU A 272 20.74 -3.88 -3.88
N ALA A 273 19.55 -4.34 -4.26
CA ALA A 273 18.40 -3.47 -4.49
C ALA A 273 17.21 -3.85 -3.60
N LEU A 274 16.48 -2.84 -3.15
CA LEU A 274 15.17 -2.95 -2.52
C LEU A 274 14.18 -2.22 -3.41
N VAL A 275 13.08 -2.88 -3.76
CA VAL A 275 11.96 -2.30 -4.49
C VAL A 275 10.72 -2.53 -3.63
N ASP A 276 10.22 -1.49 -3.00
CA ASP A 276 8.98 -1.53 -2.22
C ASP A 276 7.80 -1.23 -3.13
N LEU A 277 6.88 -2.18 -3.20
CA LEU A 277 5.75 -2.17 -4.12
C LEU A 277 4.46 -1.84 -3.35
N GLY A 278 4.13 -0.56 -3.27
CA GLY A 278 2.90 -0.03 -2.68
C GLY A 278 2.16 0.88 -3.66
N THR A 279 1.40 1.82 -3.13
CA THR A 279 0.74 2.91 -3.88
C THR A 279 1.76 3.79 -4.60
N ASN A 280 2.91 4.00 -3.97
CA ASN A 280 4.13 4.47 -4.64
C ASN A 280 5.09 3.28 -4.81
N GLY A 281 6.01 3.39 -5.76
CA GLY A 281 7.11 2.46 -5.90
C GLY A 281 8.39 3.11 -5.40
N GLU A 282 8.89 2.70 -4.24
CA GLU A 282 10.15 3.19 -3.72
C GLU A 282 11.28 2.20 -4.04
N ILE A 283 12.41 2.77 -4.46
CA ILE A 283 13.57 1.98 -4.90
C ILE A 283 14.81 2.46 -4.16
N ALA A 284 15.60 1.54 -3.62
CA ALA A 284 16.91 1.83 -3.06
C ALA A 284 17.94 0.83 -3.63
N ILE A 285 19.06 1.33 -4.15
CA ILE A 285 20.14 0.51 -4.69
C ILE A 285 21.47 0.98 -4.10
N GLY A 286 22.30 0.04 -3.67
CA GLY A 286 23.62 0.37 -3.14
C GLY A 286 24.24 -0.73 -2.32
N ASN A 287 25.22 -0.33 -1.52
CA ASN A 287 25.94 -1.18 -0.59
C ASN A 287 26.48 -0.34 0.58
N ARG A 288 27.37 -0.90 1.40
CA ARG A 288 27.97 -0.19 2.55
C ARG A 288 28.76 1.08 2.19
N HIS A 289 29.10 1.31 0.92
CA HIS A 289 29.88 2.48 0.48
C HIS A 289 28.99 3.65 0.04
N GLY A 290 27.75 3.37 -0.34
CA GLY A 290 26.78 4.37 -0.74
C GLY A 290 25.48 3.75 -1.23
N ILE A 291 24.40 4.47 -1.06
CA ILE A 291 23.05 4.05 -1.47
C ILE A 291 22.40 5.22 -2.19
N ILE A 292 21.72 4.96 -3.28
CA ILE A 292 20.82 5.91 -3.92
C ILE A 292 19.40 5.40 -3.81
N CYS A 293 18.43 6.32 -3.65
CA CYS A 293 17.02 5.97 -3.57
C CYS A 293 16.16 6.96 -4.33
N ALA A 294 14.99 6.49 -4.75
CA ALA A 294 13.98 7.31 -5.41
C ALA A 294 12.58 6.77 -5.13
N SER A 295 11.57 7.61 -5.32
CA SER A 295 10.15 7.22 -5.32
C SER A 295 9.55 7.49 -6.70
N THR A 296 8.67 6.60 -7.14
CA THR A 296 7.90 6.71 -8.37
C THR A 296 6.42 6.76 -8.06
N ALA A 297 5.66 7.56 -8.80
CA ALA A 297 4.21 7.59 -8.73
C ALA A 297 3.63 6.40 -9.53
N ALA A 298 3.63 5.21 -8.94
CA ALA A 298 3.12 3.99 -9.57
C ALA A 298 1.58 3.99 -9.69
N GLY A 299 0.90 4.68 -8.79
CA GLY A 299 -0.56 4.64 -8.69
C GLY A 299 -1.07 3.35 -8.04
N PRO A 300 -2.38 3.23 -7.80
CA PRO A 300 -2.95 2.16 -6.98
C PRO A 300 -3.20 0.84 -7.74
N ALA A 301 -2.69 0.66 -8.97
CA ALA A 301 -2.97 -0.52 -9.79
C ALA A 301 -2.50 -1.83 -9.12
N PHE A 302 -1.36 -1.81 -8.43
CA PHE A 302 -0.86 -2.98 -7.69
C PHE A 302 -1.70 -3.32 -6.45
N GLU A 303 -2.48 -2.37 -5.95
CA GLU A 303 -3.49 -2.59 -4.92
C GLU A 303 -4.89 -2.85 -5.53
N ALA A 304 -4.95 -3.00 -6.85
CA ALA A 304 -6.17 -3.13 -7.66
C ALA A 304 -7.14 -1.95 -7.54
N GLY A 305 -6.66 -0.78 -7.10
CA GLY A 305 -7.48 0.40 -6.78
C GLY A 305 -8.14 1.08 -7.99
N SER A 306 -7.51 1.07 -9.16
CA SER A 306 -8.04 1.64 -10.41
C SER A 306 -8.54 0.58 -11.39
N ILE A 307 -8.64 -0.68 -10.96
CA ILE A 307 -9.05 -1.82 -11.78
C ILE A 307 -10.55 -2.01 -11.66
N ARG A 308 -11.25 -2.20 -12.76
CA ARG A 308 -12.73 -2.22 -12.79
C ARG A 308 -13.33 -3.31 -11.94
N MET A 309 -12.79 -4.53 -11.99
CA MET A 309 -13.13 -5.63 -11.10
C MET A 309 -12.04 -5.86 -10.03
N GLY A 310 -11.28 -4.81 -9.74
CA GLY A 310 -10.25 -4.83 -8.73
C GLY A 310 -10.83 -4.90 -7.32
N MET A 311 -10.16 -5.66 -6.47
CA MET A 311 -10.43 -5.71 -5.04
C MET A 311 -9.14 -6.03 -4.28
N ARG A 312 -9.12 -5.72 -3.01
CA ARG A 312 -8.01 -6.12 -2.13
C ARG A 312 -7.88 -7.64 -2.05
N ALA A 313 -6.73 -8.12 -1.59
CA ALA A 313 -6.50 -9.52 -1.28
C ALA A 313 -7.38 -9.95 -0.09
N ALA A 314 -8.63 -10.35 -0.37
CA ALA A 314 -9.65 -10.75 0.58
C ALA A 314 -10.44 -11.94 0.01
N THR A 315 -11.28 -12.57 0.82
CA THR A 315 -12.14 -13.68 0.38
C THR A 315 -12.93 -13.33 -0.89
N GLY A 316 -12.81 -14.16 -1.93
CA GLY A 316 -13.40 -13.93 -3.25
C GLY A 316 -12.48 -13.21 -4.25
N ALA A 317 -11.28 -12.75 -3.83
CA ALA A 317 -10.32 -12.18 -4.75
C ALA A 317 -9.53 -13.27 -5.48
N ILE A 318 -9.40 -13.16 -6.80
CA ILE A 318 -8.41 -13.93 -7.56
C ILE A 318 -7.03 -13.37 -7.18
N SER A 319 -6.20 -14.20 -6.53
CA SER A 319 -4.89 -13.81 -6.02
C SER A 319 -3.71 -14.42 -6.78
N HIS A 320 -3.97 -15.48 -7.51
CA HIS A 320 -2.93 -16.19 -8.25
C HIS A 320 -3.49 -16.64 -9.61
N VAL A 321 -2.75 -16.36 -10.68
CA VAL A 321 -3.07 -16.84 -12.02
C VAL A 321 -1.80 -17.42 -12.64
N SER A 322 -1.89 -18.62 -13.17
CA SER A 322 -0.78 -19.33 -13.80
C SER A 322 -1.24 -20.09 -15.04
N LEU A 323 -0.31 -20.39 -15.93
CA LEU A 323 -0.54 -21.26 -17.08
C LEU A 323 0.00 -22.66 -16.76
N ALA A 324 -0.85 -23.68 -16.83
CA ALA A 324 -0.43 -25.07 -16.68
C ALA A 324 -1.08 -25.92 -17.78
N HIS A 325 -0.27 -26.70 -18.49
CA HIS A 325 -0.72 -27.56 -19.61
C HIS A 325 -1.46 -26.80 -20.74
N GLY A 326 -1.16 -25.51 -20.91
CA GLY A 326 -1.83 -24.64 -21.89
C GLY A 326 -3.19 -24.09 -21.43
N GLU A 327 -3.59 -24.35 -20.20
CA GLU A 327 -4.81 -23.83 -19.60
C GLU A 327 -4.49 -22.82 -18.48
N MET A 328 -5.28 -21.75 -18.40
CA MET A 328 -5.17 -20.75 -17.35
C MET A 328 -5.86 -21.25 -16.09
N HIS A 329 -5.13 -21.24 -14.98
CA HIS A 329 -5.61 -21.59 -13.65
C HIS A 329 -5.64 -20.37 -12.76
N ALA A 330 -6.80 -20.10 -12.13
CA ALA A 330 -6.97 -18.97 -11.21
C ALA A 330 -7.41 -19.46 -9.83
N SER A 331 -6.61 -19.11 -8.80
CA SER A 331 -6.91 -19.38 -7.39
C SER A 331 -7.62 -18.21 -6.75
N VAL A 332 -8.67 -18.51 -6.00
CA VAL A 332 -9.51 -17.53 -5.29
C VAL A 332 -9.28 -17.65 -3.79
N ILE A 333 -9.05 -16.54 -3.11
CA ILE A 333 -8.89 -16.54 -1.64
C ILE A 333 -10.18 -17.06 -1.00
N GLY A 334 -10.05 -18.05 -0.11
CA GLY A 334 -11.17 -18.67 0.60
C GLY A 334 -11.92 -19.75 -0.19
N ASP A 335 -11.43 -20.13 -1.39
CA ASP A 335 -12.02 -21.18 -2.23
C ASP A 335 -13.53 -21.00 -2.48
N VAL A 336 -13.94 -19.74 -2.69
CA VAL A 336 -15.33 -19.35 -2.99
C VAL A 336 -15.44 -18.84 -4.43
N GLU A 337 -16.67 -18.55 -4.87
CA GLU A 337 -16.90 -17.90 -6.17
C GLU A 337 -16.12 -16.60 -6.30
N PRO A 338 -15.43 -16.34 -7.43
CA PRO A 338 -14.65 -15.14 -7.62
C PRO A 338 -15.55 -13.89 -7.71
N ARG A 339 -15.15 -12.83 -7.03
CA ARG A 339 -15.85 -11.54 -7.00
C ARG A 339 -15.05 -10.43 -7.68
N GLY A 340 -13.73 -10.61 -7.75
CA GLY A 340 -12.82 -9.66 -8.33
C GLY A 340 -11.38 -10.19 -8.34
N ILE A 341 -10.43 -9.32 -8.62
CA ILE A 341 -9.02 -9.66 -8.75
C ILE A 341 -8.18 -8.70 -7.91
N CYS A 342 -7.23 -9.23 -7.13
CA CYS A 342 -6.27 -8.39 -6.42
C CYS A 342 -5.01 -8.14 -7.29
N GLY A 343 -4.11 -7.30 -6.80
CA GLY A 343 -2.93 -6.89 -7.56
C GLY A 343 -2.04 -8.04 -8.02
N SER A 344 -1.79 -9.04 -7.15
CA SER A 344 -0.99 -10.22 -7.53
C SER A 344 -1.70 -11.08 -8.59
N GLY A 345 -3.02 -11.23 -8.47
CA GLY A 345 -3.83 -11.88 -9.49
C GLY A 345 -3.81 -11.14 -10.83
N LEU A 346 -3.90 -9.79 -10.79
CA LEU A 346 -3.82 -8.93 -11.97
C LEU A 346 -2.50 -9.14 -12.73
N VAL A 347 -1.38 -9.08 -12.01
CA VAL A 347 -0.04 -9.30 -12.61
C VAL A 347 0.07 -10.69 -13.19
N GLY A 348 -0.38 -11.73 -12.47
CA GLY A 348 -0.40 -13.10 -12.98
C GLY A 348 -1.28 -13.26 -14.22
N ALA A 349 -2.48 -12.68 -14.22
CA ALA A 349 -3.39 -12.74 -15.36
C ALA A 349 -2.81 -12.09 -16.62
N VAL A 350 -2.18 -10.89 -16.46
CA VAL A 350 -1.54 -10.23 -17.60
C VAL A 350 -0.30 -10.99 -18.08
N ALA A 351 0.50 -11.57 -17.19
CA ALA A 351 1.64 -12.40 -17.57
C ALA A 351 1.18 -13.61 -18.39
N VAL A 352 0.13 -14.31 -17.96
CA VAL A 352 -0.47 -15.43 -18.73
C VAL A 352 -1.02 -14.93 -20.06
N GLY A 353 -1.72 -13.78 -20.08
CA GLY A 353 -2.25 -13.20 -21.31
C GLY A 353 -1.16 -12.85 -22.35
N LEU A 354 0.02 -12.42 -21.89
CA LEU A 354 1.19 -12.21 -22.74
C LEU A 354 1.75 -13.54 -23.26
N GLU A 355 1.89 -14.54 -22.38
CA GLU A 355 2.42 -15.85 -22.74
C GLU A 355 1.52 -16.58 -23.77
N THR A 356 0.20 -16.45 -23.66
CA THR A 356 -0.77 -17.02 -24.61
C THR A 356 -0.97 -16.18 -25.87
N GLY A 357 -0.44 -14.95 -25.91
CA GLY A 357 -0.62 -14.00 -27.01
C GLY A 357 -2.02 -13.36 -27.05
N GLU A 358 -2.84 -13.55 -26.02
CA GLU A 358 -4.14 -12.89 -25.88
C GLU A 358 -4.02 -11.43 -25.45
N ILE A 359 -2.90 -11.08 -24.83
CA ILE A 359 -2.46 -9.70 -24.60
C ILE A 359 -1.15 -9.52 -25.36
N LEU A 360 -1.08 -8.47 -26.18
CA LEU A 360 0.12 -8.14 -26.97
C LEU A 360 1.11 -7.34 -26.14
N PRO A 361 2.41 -7.28 -26.51
CA PRO A 361 3.41 -6.44 -25.85
C PRO A 361 3.01 -4.97 -25.75
N SER A 362 2.24 -4.45 -26.70
CA SER A 362 1.65 -3.10 -26.64
C SER A 362 0.59 -2.91 -25.55
N GLY A 363 0.21 -3.97 -24.85
CA GLY A 363 -0.89 -3.99 -23.88
C GLY A 363 -2.28 -4.16 -24.51
N ARG A 364 -2.38 -4.26 -25.83
CA ARG A 364 -3.66 -4.45 -26.51
C ARG A 364 -4.18 -5.87 -26.31
N ILE A 365 -5.44 -6.02 -25.87
CA ILE A 365 -6.14 -7.30 -25.86
C ILE A 365 -6.42 -7.71 -27.31
N ALA A 366 -6.00 -8.92 -27.70
CA ALA A 366 -5.99 -9.34 -29.10
C ALA A 366 -7.37 -9.62 -29.70
N ASN A 367 -8.38 -9.86 -28.86
CA ASN A 367 -9.73 -10.17 -29.32
C ASN A 367 -10.57 -8.89 -29.61
N ARG A 368 -11.71 -9.06 -30.32
CA ARG A 368 -12.59 -7.95 -30.69
C ARG A 368 -13.42 -7.39 -29.54
N SER A 369 -13.59 -8.14 -28.46
CA SER A 369 -14.41 -7.71 -27.31
C SER A 369 -13.65 -6.73 -26.40
N ASN A 370 -12.33 -6.61 -26.52
CA ASN A 370 -11.45 -5.87 -25.62
C ASN A 370 -11.61 -6.32 -24.16
N LEU A 371 -11.94 -7.59 -23.94
CA LEU A 371 -12.08 -8.24 -22.63
C LEU A 371 -11.14 -9.44 -22.54
N PHE A 372 -10.45 -9.57 -21.43
CA PHE A 372 -9.63 -10.74 -21.13
C PHE A 372 -10.28 -11.52 -19.97
N PRO A 373 -10.95 -12.65 -20.24
CA PRO A 373 -11.55 -13.49 -19.21
C PRO A 373 -10.46 -14.11 -18.33
N VAL A 374 -10.62 -14.00 -17.00
CA VAL A 374 -9.71 -14.63 -16.04
C VAL A 374 -10.35 -15.86 -15.40
N LYS A 375 -11.49 -15.66 -14.76
CA LYS A 375 -12.35 -16.71 -14.20
C LYS A 375 -13.74 -16.14 -13.99
N ASP A 376 -14.76 -16.77 -14.60
CA ASP A 376 -16.14 -16.26 -14.54
C ASP A 376 -16.57 -15.93 -13.10
N PRO A 377 -17.16 -14.73 -12.82
CA PRO A 377 -17.50 -13.66 -13.77
C PRO A 377 -16.39 -12.62 -13.99
N VAL A 378 -15.18 -12.81 -13.47
CA VAL A 378 -14.08 -11.82 -13.44
C VAL A 378 -13.38 -11.73 -14.81
N VAL A 379 -13.39 -10.53 -15.37
CA VAL A 379 -12.72 -10.17 -16.64
C VAL A 379 -11.87 -8.91 -16.46
N LEU A 380 -10.79 -8.80 -17.21
CA LEU A 380 -10.01 -7.58 -17.32
C LEU A 380 -10.42 -6.80 -18.57
N PHE A 381 -10.48 -5.49 -18.44
CA PHE A 381 -10.78 -4.54 -19.51
C PHE A 381 -9.50 -3.94 -20.06
N GLN A 382 -9.56 -3.40 -21.29
CA GLN A 382 -8.41 -2.71 -21.89
C GLN A 382 -7.86 -1.60 -20.98
N ALA A 383 -8.74 -0.88 -20.28
CA ALA A 383 -8.32 0.16 -19.33
C ALA A 383 -7.51 -0.40 -18.17
N ASP A 384 -7.86 -1.59 -17.64
CA ASP A 384 -7.16 -2.24 -16.53
C ASP A 384 -5.71 -2.60 -16.93
N ILE A 385 -5.54 -3.09 -18.17
CA ILE A 385 -4.21 -3.37 -18.73
C ILE A 385 -3.39 -2.08 -18.81
N ARG A 386 -4.03 -0.96 -19.20
CA ARG A 386 -3.36 0.34 -19.28
C ARG A 386 -2.91 0.84 -17.91
N GLU A 387 -3.76 0.71 -16.89
CA GLU A 387 -3.38 1.07 -15.51
C GLU A 387 -2.16 0.26 -15.03
N LEU A 388 -2.13 -1.03 -15.32
CA LEU A 388 -0.96 -1.86 -15.00
C LEU A 388 0.30 -1.43 -15.77
N GLN A 389 0.17 -1.06 -17.06
CA GLN A 389 1.30 -0.56 -17.86
C GLN A 389 1.88 0.73 -17.26
N LEU A 390 1.03 1.65 -16.82
CA LEU A 390 1.45 2.90 -16.19
C LEU A 390 2.20 2.61 -14.88
N ALA A 391 1.63 1.77 -14.03
CA ALA A 391 2.22 1.42 -12.73
C ALA A 391 3.59 0.72 -12.88
N LYS A 392 3.64 -0.36 -13.69
CA LYS A 392 4.89 -1.09 -13.89
C LYS A 392 5.94 -0.26 -14.60
N GLY A 393 5.51 0.57 -15.55
CA GLY A 393 6.38 1.47 -16.29
C GLY A 393 7.08 2.48 -15.37
N ALA A 394 6.36 3.05 -14.40
CA ALA A 394 6.92 3.97 -13.42
C ALA A 394 8.03 3.31 -12.58
N ILE A 395 7.80 2.10 -12.09
CA ILE A 395 8.79 1.38 -11.27
C ILE A 395 9.98 0.93 -12.12
N ALA A 396 9.74 0.31 -13.26
CA ALA A 396 10.82 -0.17 -14.14
C ALA A 396 11.72 0.98 -14.61
N SER A 397 11.15 2.13 -14.98
CA SER A 397 11.91 3.31 -15.37
C SER A 397 12.72 3.90 -14.22
N GLY A 398 12.12 4.01 -13.01
CA GLY A 398 12.84 4.43 -11.81
C GLY A 398 14.05 3.54 -11.51
N PHE A 399 13.85 2.23 -11.62
CA PHE A 399 14.89 1.24 -11.40
C PHE A 399 16.03 1.37 -12.43
N ARG A 400 15.70 1.51 -13.73
CA ARG A 400 16.70 1.75 -14.78
C ARG A 400 17.47 3.05 -14.59
N VAL A 401 16.79 4.15 -14.21
CA VAL A 401 17.43 5.44 -13.93
C VAL A 401 18.44 5.32 -12.79
N LEU A 402 18.09 4.64 -11.70
CA LEU A 402 19.00 4.44 -10.58
C LEU A 402 20.21 3.56 -10.99
N LEU A 403 20.00 2.47 -11.72
CA LEU A 403 21.10 1.66 -12.24
C LEU A 403 22.06 2.47 -13.12
N ARG A 404 21.52 3.30 -14.03
CA ARG A 404 22.32 4.19 -14.87
C ARG A 404 23.13 5.20 -14.03
N ASN A 405 22.54 5.79 -13.00
CA ASN A 405 23.24 6.72 -12.11
C ASN A 405 24.40 6.05 -11.37
N LEU A 406 24.26 4.77 -11.03
CA LEU A 406 25.32 3.94 -10.48
C LEU A 406 26.30 3.39 -11.56
N ARG A 407 26.04 3.64 -12.84
CA ARG A 407 26.80 3.11 -13.98
C ARG A 407 26.92 1.58 -13.95
N THR A 408 25.82 0.91 -13.65
CA THR A 408 25.72 -0.56 -13.54
C THR A 408 24.45 -1.05 -14.25
N ASP A 409 24.28 -2.34 -14.29
CA ASP A 409 23.08 -3.02 -14.78
C ASP A 409 22.54 -4.01 -13.72
N ALA A 410 21.34 -4.57 -13.96
CA ALA A 410 20.70 -5.47 -13.01
C ALA A 410 21.47 -6.79 -12.82
N GLY A 411 22.22 -7.25 -13.82
CA GLY A 411 23.03 -8.46 -13.74
C GLY A 411 24.20 -8.36 -12.76
N ASN A 412 24.62 -7.15 -12.44
CA ASN A 412 25.68 -6.88 -11.45
C ASN A 412 25.17 -6.77 -10.01
N LEU A 413 23.86 -6.85 -9.79
CA LEU A 413 23.29 -6.89 -8.46
C LEU A 413 23.39 -8.31 -7.88
N ARG A 414 23.77 -8.41 -6.62
CA ARG A 414 23.79 -9.69 -5.89
C ARG A 414 22.39 -10.20 -5.57
N ALA A 415 21.47 -9.29 -5.27
CA ALA A 415 20.05 -9.60 -5.03
C ALA A 415 19.17 -8.36 -5.23
N ILE A 416 17.93 -8.60 -5.60
CA ILE A 416 16.84 -7.63 -5.67
C ILE A 416 15.71 -8.11 -4.74
N TYR A 417 15.40 -7.31 -3.74
CA TYR A 417 14.37 -7.59 -2.76
C TYR A 417 13.06 -6.87 -3.13
N LEU A 418 12.01 -7.64 -3.41
CA LEU A 418 10.66 -7.10 -3.59
C LEU A 418 9.97 -7.05 -2.23
N ALA A 419 9.65 -5.87 -1.77
CA ALA A 419 9.02 -5.60 -0.48
C ALA A 419 7.60 -5.04 -0.65
N GLY A 420 6.96 -4.75 0.48
CA GLY A 420 5.58 -4.29 0.55
C GLY A 420 4.57 -5.43 0.47
N ALA A 421 3.31 -5.10 0.74
CA ALA A 421 2.24 -6.10 0.75
C ALA A 421 2.10 -6.80 -0.61
N PHE A 422 2.13 -6.02 -1.70
CA PHE A 422 2.09 -6.57 -3.05
C PHE A 422 3.34 -7.39 -3.37
N GLY A 423 4.55 -6.89 -3.05
CA GLY A 423 5.83 -7.55 -3.35
C GLY A 423 5.97 -8.93 -2.72
N ASN A 424 5.27 -9.19 -1.62
CA ASN A 424 5.28 -10.51 -0.97
C ASN A 424 4.35 -11.53 -1.63
N TYR A 425 3.25 -11.08 -2.24
CA TYR A 425 2.26 -11.98 -2.83
C TYR A 425 2.40 -12.12 -4.34
N VAL A 426 3.13 -11.21 -5.00
CA VAL A 426 3.36 -11.29 -6.44
C VAL A 426 4.27 -12.48 -6.76
N GLN A 427 3.90 -13.22 -7.80
CA GLN A 427 4.78 -14.24 -8.39
C GLN A 427 5.95 -13.55 -9.06
N ILE A 428 7.17 -13.90 -8.67
CA ILE A 428 8.38 -13.28 -9.20
C ILE A 428 8.46 -13.48 -10.71
N GLU A 429 8.10 -14.67 -11.20
CA GLU A 429 8.03 -15.00 -12.61
C GLU A 429 7.08 -14.08 -13.38
N SER A 430 5.90 -13.83 -12.81
CA SER A 430 4.92 -12.93 -13.41
C SER A 430 5.38 -11.47 -13.38
N ALA A 431 6.01 -11.03 -12.29
CA ALA A 431 6.58 -9.68 -12.18
C ALA A 431 7.70 -9.45 -13.24
N ILE A 432 8.56 -10.43 -13.43
CA ILE A 432 9.57 -10.42 -14.50
C ILE A 432 8.90 -10.48 -15.88
N GLY A 433 7.92 -11.38 -16.05
CA GLY A 433 7.21 -11.59 -17.32
C GLY A 433 6.48 -10.35 -17.84
N ILE A 434 5.96 -9.49 -16.96
CA ILE A 434 5.39 -8.20 -17.37
C ILE A 434 6.43 -7.08 -17.51
N GLY A 435 7.71 -7.33 -17.19
CA GLY A 435 8.78 -6.33 -17.20
C GLY A 435 8.68 -5.30 -16.08
N LEU A 436 8.15 -5.69 -14.93
CA LEU A 436 8.20 -4.86 -13.70
C LEU A 436 9.64 -4.77 -13.18
N ILE A 437 10.35 -5.89 -13.21
CA ILE A 437 11.78 -5.99 -12.90
C ILE A 437 12.48 -6.75 -14.03
N GLU A 438 13.45 -6.11 -14.65
CA GLU A 438 14.26 -6.70 -15.69
C GLU A 438 15.57 -7.25 -15.11
N ALA A 439 15.51 -8.45 -14.57
CA ALA A 439 16.64 -9.09 -13.92
C ALA A 439 16.54 -10.62 -14.01
N PRO A 440 17.68 -11.34 -13.90
CA PRO A 440 17.64 -12.79 -13.77
C PRO A 440 16.80 -13.24 -12.57
N ARG A 441 15.93 -14.23 -12.78
CA ARG A 441 15.05 -14.77 -11.73
C ARG A 441 15.81 -15.17 -10.46
N THR A 442 17.02 -15.65 -10.62
CA THR A 442 17.86 -16.20 -9.54
C THR A 442 18.27 -15.17 -8.48
N ILE A 443 18.25 -13.88 -8.81
CA ILE A 443 18.64 -12.81 -7.88
C ILE A 443 17.42 -12.05 -7.31
N VAL A 444 16.20 -12.33 -7.78
CA VAL A 444 14.98 -11.67 -7.30
C VAL A 444 14.36 -12.47 -6.15
N GLN A 445 14.03 -11.81 -5.04
CA GLN A 445 13.53 -12.44 -3.81
C GLN A 445 12.39 -11.61 -3.21
N ALA A 446 11.37 -12.28 -2.68
CA ALA A 446 10.35 -11.62 -1.86
C ALA A 446 10.93 -11.33 -0.46
N ALA A 447 10.67 -10.15 0.06
CA ALA A 447 11.25 -9.67 1.32
C ALA A 447 10.22 -9.35 2.41
N GLY A 448 8.94 -9.44 2.11
CA GLY A 448 7.88 -9.21 3.07
C GLY A 448 7.72 -7.74 3.46
N ASN A 449 7.23 -7.49 4.68
CA ASN A 449 7.16 -6.14 5.23
C ASN A 449 8.51 -5.71 5.80
N THR A 450 9.37 -5.16 4.94
CA THR A 450 10.71 -4.72 5.31
C THR A 450 10.68 -3.45 6.17
N ALA A 451 9.65 -2.61 6.03
CA ALA A 451 9.46 -1.42 6.85
C ALA A 451 9.23 -1.79 8.32
N LEU A 452 8.30 -2.70 8.61
CA LEU A 452 8.03 -3.16 9.97
C LEU A 452 9.22 -3.93 10.57
N LYS A 453 9.90 -4.77 9.77
CA LYS A 453 11.11 -5.47 10.18
C LYS A 453 12.22 -4.51 10.55
N GLY A 454 12.47 -3.49 9.74
CA GLY A 454 13.45 -2.46 10.02
C GLY A 454 13.07 -1.57 11.20
N ALA A 455 11.78 -1.26 11.38
CA ALA A 455 11.30 -0.55 12.57
C ALA A 455 11.60 -1.33 13.86
N LYS A 456 11.45 -2.67 13.85
CA LYS A 456 11.89 -3.53 14.97
C LYS A 456 13.40 -3.45 15.20
N MET A 457 14.20 -3.46 14.13
CA MET A 457 15.65 -3.32 14.24
C MET A 457 16.05 -1.98 14.85
N LEU A 458 15.40 -0.89 14.44
CA LEU A 458 15.59 0.45 14.99
C LEU A 458 15.17 0.54 16.46
N LEU A 459 14.07 -0.09 16.83
CA LEU A 459 13.59 -0.18 18.20
C LEU A 459 14.58 -0.93 19.10
N LEU A 460 15.13 -2.04 18.63
CA LEU A 460 16.08 -2.87 19.36
C LEU A 460 17.52 -2.32 19.32
N ALA A 461 17.85 -1.38 18.47
CA ALA A 461 19.19 -0.82 18.39
C ALA A 461 19.57 -0.07 19.68
N THR A 462 20.82 -0.24 20.13
CA THR A 462 21.38 0.47 21.30
C THR A 462 21.97 1.84 20.95
N GLY A 463 21.95 2.23 19.70
CA GLY A 463 22.43 3.51 19.16
C GLY A 463 21.97 3.71 17.74
N GLU A 464 22.36 4.82 17.14
CA GLU A 464 22.05 5.05 15.73
C GLU A 464 22.75 4.02 14.84
N PRO A 465 22.04 3.44 13.85
CA PRO A 465 22.65 2.49 12.94
C PRO A 465 23.71 3.19 12.08
N ALA A 466 24.86 2.52 11.90
CA ALA A 466 25.87 2.98 10.95
C ALA A 466 25.31 2.87 9.53
N LEU A 467 25.08 4.00 8.89
CA LEU A 467 24.57 4.09 7.53
C LEU A 467 25.61 4.74 6.63
N PRO A 468 25.81 4.25 5.39
CA PRO A 468 26.58 4.99 4.39
C PRO A 468 25.82 6.27 4.00
N LYS A 469 26.46 7.08 3.13
CA LYS A 469 25.73 8.19 2.50
C LYS A 469 24.55 7.63 1.70
N ILE A 470 23.34 8.10 2.00
CA ILE A 470 22.13 7.81 1.23
C ILE A 470 21.77 9.07 0.46
N GLU A 471 21.62 8.94 -0.85
CA GLU A 471 21.31 10.07 -1.73
C GLU A 471 19.95 9.85 -2.39
N HIS A 472 19.05 10.82 -2.23
CA HIS A 472 17.77 10.83 -2.90
C HIS A 472 17.90 11.38 -4.31
N VAL A 473 17.43 10.63 -5.30
CA VAL A 473 17.38 11.01 -6.72
C VAL A 473 15.96 11.46 -7.06
N SER A 474 15.81 12.73 -7.44
CA SER A 474 14.51 13.24 -7.90
C SER A 474 14.26 12.80 -9.35
N LEU A 475 13.45 11.78 -9.55
CA LEU A 475 13.10 11.28 -10.88
C LEU A 475 12.33 12.31 -11.71
N ALA A 476 11.51 13.15 -11.07
CA ALA A 476 10.80 14.23 -11.75
C ALA A 476 11.73 15.29 -12.37
N ALA A 477 12.94 15.41 -11.83
CA ALA A 477 13.96 16.32 -12.34
C ALA A 477 14.96 15.65 -13.32
N ASP A 478 14.90 14.33 -13.50
CA ASP A 478 15.78 13.60 -14.41
C ASP A 478 15.22 13.67 -15.86
N PRO A 479 15.92 14.31 -16.80
CA PRO A 479 15.42 14.46 -18.18
C PRO A 479 15.22 13.15 -18.92
N ALA A 480 15.94 12.10 -18.54
CA ALA A 480 15.82 10.79 -19.18
C ALA A 480 14.70 9.93 -18.63
N PHE A 481 14.15 10.28 -17.45
CA PHE A 481 13.06 9.50 -16.83
C PHE A 481 11.84 9.40 -17.74
N GLN A 482 11.46 10.49 -18.42
CA GLN A 482 10.30 10.50 -19.31
C GLN A 482 10.46 9.54 -20.52
N ASN A 483 11.67 9.48 -21.09
CA ASN A 483 11.95 8.56 -22.20
C ASN A 483 11.91 7.10 -21.69
N GLU A 484 12.61 6.81 -20.61
CA GLU A 484 12.60 5.48 -19.96
C GLU A 484 11.17 5.05 -19.59
N TYR A 485 10.36 5.99 -19.10
CA TYR A 485 8.98 5.69 -18.75
C TYR A 485 8.14 5.28 -19.96
N GLY A 486 8.29 5.98 -21.09
CA GLY A 486 7.63 5.62 -22.35
C GLY A 486 8.00 4.20 -22.81
N ASP A 487 9.29 3.87 -22.80
CA ASP A 487 9.79 2.57 -23.20
C ASP A 487 9.34 1.46 -22.23
N CYS A 488 9.40 1.73 -20.93
CA CYS A 488 9.00 0.78 -19.90
C CYS A 488 7.48 0.51 -19.84
N MET A 489 6.62 1.28 -20.50
CA MET A 489 5.18 0.97 -20.57
C MET A 489 4.87 -0.25 -21.45
N THR A 490 5.69 -0.54 -22.44
CA THR A 490 5.55 -1.74 -23.28
C THR A 490 5.89 -2.97 -22.44
N PHE A 491 5.12 -4.04 -22.59
CA PHE A 491 5.46 -5.33 -22.00
C PHE A 491 6.59 -6.00 -22.81
N PRO A 492 7.41 -6.85 -22.19
CA PRO A 492 8.41 -7.63 -22.90
C PRO A 492 7.78 -8.56 -23.95
N GLU A 493 8.55 -8.87 -25.01
CA GLU A 493 8.19 -9.98 -25.90
C GLU A 493 8.41 -11.32 -25.19
N VAL A 494 7.54 -12.29 -25.48
CA VAL A 494 7.63 -13.63 -24.87
C VAL A 494 9.00 -14.25 -25.22
N GLY A 495 9.73 -14.65 -24.17
CA GLY A 495 11.07 -15.25 -24.30
C GLY A 495 12.22 -14.24 -24.41
N SER A 496 11.98 -12.94 -24.32
CA SER A 496 13.04 -11.92 -24.36
C SER A 496 13.69 -11.63 -23.00
N VAL A 497 13.09 -12.09 -21.91
CA VAL A 497 13.65 -11.93 -20.56
C VAL A 497 14.54 -13.13 -20.25
N VAL A 498 15.85 -12.91 -20.17
CA VAL A 498 16.90 -13.91 -19.89
C VAL A 498 17.11 -14.04 -18.37
#